data_c5ac263c9f6fb707e19ad4bc23b5fb7a
#
_entry.id   c5ac263c9f6fb707e19ad4bc23b5fb7a
#
_cell.length_a   1.000
_cell.length_b   1.000
_cell.length_c   1.000
_cell.angle_alpha   90.00
_cell.angle_beta   90.00
_cell.angle_gamma   90.00
#
_symmetry.space_group_name_H-M   'P 1'
#
loop_
_entity.id
_entity.type
_entity.pdbx_description
1 polymer ?
#
loop_
_entity_poly.entity_id
_entity_poly.type
_entity_poly.pdbx_seq_one_letter_code
_entity_poly.pdbx_strand_id
1 'polypeptide(L)'
;ITISYSLPMKSQEITPGYDNMMKAIREGLQQNNILKPNYQFSSSIDEIKSYEELAIYFGQKINPSLFFGTSRQKQKKTIVVLSISQSFFSVDMDLPESLSDDPTVLEQKDKLIYVSSIQFGRKAVAIIESDFDSQTVKTAIKDIISKTENNEASILDESMAVIANATVRCMTIGNDNMEETDPD
;
A
#
# COMPACT_ATOMS: atom_id res chain seq x y z
N ILE A 1 -7.34 -23.18 11.82
CA ILE A 1 -7.18 -22.83 10.40
C ILE A 1 -5.76 -23.15 9.95
N THR A 2 -5.62 -23.55 8.71
CA THR A 2 -4.31 -23.73 8.09
C THR A 2 -3.89 -22.45 7.42
N ILE A 3 -2.64 -22.03 7.62
CA ILE A 3 -2.02 -20.92 6.91
C ILE A 3 -0.92 -21.46 6.00
N SER A 4 -0.84 -20.88 4.82
CA SER A 4 0.20 -21.13 3.81
C SER A 4 0.91 -19.83 3.44
N TYR A 5 2.05 -19.95 2.80
CA TYR A 5 2.93 -18.82 2.55
C TYR A 5 3.33 -18.78 1.08
N SER A 6 3.47 -17.61 0.51
CA SER A 6 4.10 -17.44 -0.82
C SER A 6 5.63 -17.67 -0.79
N LEU A 7 6.20 -17.87 0.38
CA LEU A 7 7.60 -18.26 0.59
C LEU A 7 7.73 -19.79 0.68
N PRO A 8 8.94 -20.36 0.47
CA PRO A 8 9.16 -21.80 0.56
C PRO A 8 9.17 -22.29 2.03
N MET A 9 8.06 -22.08 2.71
CA MET A 9 7.79 -22.50 4.08
C MET A 9 6.64 -23.50 4.10
N LYS A 10 6.67 -24.44 5.05
CA LYS A 10 5.58 -25.41 5.23
C LYS A 10 4.34 -24.71 5.75
N SER A 11 3.17 -25.09 5.25
CA SER A 11 1.88 -24.69 5.83
C SER A 11 1.80 -25.13 7.30
N GLN A 12 1.12 -24.34 8.10
CA GLN A 12 0.99 -24.57 9.54
C GLN A 12 -0.47 -24.47 9.96
N GLU A 13 -0.89 -25.34 10.84
CA GLU A 13 -2.17 -25.24 11.50
C GLU A 13 -2.03 -24.36 12.75
N ILE A 14 -2.89 -23.34 12.85
CA ILE A 14 -2.89 -22.40 13.98
C ILE A 14 -4.30 -22.22 14.54
N THR A 15 -4.39 -21.89 15.81
CA THR A 15 -5.60 -21.32 16.37
C THR A 15 -5.79 -19.91 15.82
N PRO A 16 -6.98 -19.55 15.32
CA PRO A 16 -7.25 -18.22 14.81
C PRO A 16 -6.87 -17.12 15.81
N GLY A 17 -6.16 -16.10 15.34
CA GLY A 17 -5.75 -14.97 16.15
C GLY A 17 -4.47 -14.33 15.61
N TYR A 18 -4.39 -13.00 15.73
CA TYR A 18 -3.26 -12.22 15.23
C TYR A 18 -1.91 -12.68 15.82
N ASP A 19 -1.85 -12.86 17.15
CA ASP A 19 -0.61 -13.24 17.82
C ASP A 19 -0.14 -14.63 17.42
N ASN A 20 -1.06 -15.58 17.26
CA ASN A 20 -0.74 -16.95 16.83
C ASN A 20 -0.20 -16.94 15.40
N MET A 21 -0.82 -16.18 14.52
CA MET A 21 -0.35 -16.00 13.14
C MET A 21 1.04 -15.36 13.10
N MET A 22 1.25 -14.26 13.82
CA MET A 22 2.55 -13.57 13.85
C MET A 22 3.66 -14.42 14.46
N LYS A 23 3.32 -15.28 15.45
CA LYS A 23 4.25 -16.25 16.01
C LYS A 23 4.64 -17.30 14.96
N ALA A 24 3.66 -17.90 14.30
CA ALA A 24 3.90 -18.91 13.26
C ALA A 24 4.76 -18.36 12.10
N ILE A 25 4.49 -17.13 11.66
CA ILE A 25 5.30 -16.44 10.64
C ILE A 25 6.75 -16.29 11.09
N ARG A 26 6.98 -15.75 12.30
CA ARG A 26 8.34 -15.55 12.83
C ARG A 26 9.10 -16.84 12.94
N GLU A 27 8.49 -17.89 13.48
CA GLU A 27 9.09 -19.22 13.60
C GLU A 27 9.41 -19.82 12.22
N GLY A 28 8.48 -19.69 11.26
CA GLY A 28 8.69 -20.16 9.90
C GLY A 28 9.84 -19.45 9.19
N LEU A 29 9.94 -18.14 9.30
CA LEU A 29 11.06 -17.37 8.74
C LEU A 29 12.40 -17.75 9.34
N GLN A 30 12.45 -17.93 10.66
CA GLN A 30 13.67 -18.33 11.38
C GLN A 30 14.12 -19.75 11.01
N GLN A 31 13.20 -20.72 10.99
CA GLN A 31 13.52 -22.12 10.68
C GLN A 31 14.04 -22.30 9.24
N ASN A 32 13.58 -21.46 8.31
CA ASN A 32 14.01 -21.53 6.92
C ASN A 32 15.13 -20.54 6.57
N ASN A 33 15.71 -19.84 7.55
CA ASN A 33 16.77 -18.83 7.38
C ASN A 33 16.42 -17.76 6.33
N ILE A 34 15.15 -17.37 6.25
CA ILE A 34 14.69 -16.34 5.31
C ILE A 34 14.96 -14.96 5.93
N LEU A 35 16.17 -14.46 5.72
CA LEU A 35 16.61 -13.15 6.26
C LEU A 35 16.21 -11.98 5.36
N LYS A 36 16.17 -12.21 4.04
CA LYS A 36 15.82 -11.21 3.03
C LYS A 36 14.98 -11.88 1.95
N PRO A 37 13.64 -11.88 2.07
CA PRO A 37 12.79 -12.36 1.01
C PRO A 37 12.94 -11.49 -0.24
N ASN A 38 12.85 -12.09 -1.42
CA ASN A 38 12.72 -11.35 -2.65
C ASN A 38 11.43 -10.51 -2.57
N TYR A 39 11.43 -9.34 -3.16
CA TYR A 39 10.26 -8.49 -3.18
C TYR A 39 9.69 -8.36 -4.59
N GLN A 40 8.40 -8.17 -4.66
CA GLN A 40 7.69 -7.74 -5.85
C GLN A 40 7.38 -6.26 -5.72
N PHE A 41 7.62 -5.53 -6.81
CA PHE A 41 7.35 -4.12 -6.89
C PHE A 41 6.17 -3.89 -7.83
N SER A 42 5.24 -3.03 -7.43
CA SER A 42 4.15 -2.58 -8.27
C SER A 42 3.88 -1.10 -8.05
N SER A 43 3.48 -0.41 -9.11
CA SER A 43 3.09 0.99 -9.03
C SER A 43 1.81 1.23 -9.83
N SER A 44 1.00 2.19 -9.37
CA SER A 44 -0.11 2.74 -10.13
C SER A 44 -0.09 4.26 -10.09
N ILE A 45 -0.55 4.88 -11.16
CA ILE A 45 -0.63 6.34 -11.30
C ILE A 45 -2.03 6.68 -11.77
N ASP A 46 -2.84 7.25 -10.89
CA ASP A 46 -4.23 7.51 -11.12
C ASP A 46 -4.56 8.98 -10.90
N GLU A 47 -5.50 9.51 -11.68
CA GLU A 47 -6.11 10.80 -11.40
C GLU A 47 -7.32 10.58 -10.49
N ILE A 48 -7.44 11.40 -9.46
CA ILE A 48 -8.62 11.44 -8.59
C ILE A 48 -9.34 12.78 -8.74
N LYS A 49 -10.64 12.76 -8.57
CA LYS A 49 -11.50 13.96 -8.67
C LYS A 49 -11.80 14.58 -7.31
N SER A 50 -11.65 13.78 -6.26
CA SER A 50 -11.89 14.24 -4.90
C SER A 50 -10.98 13.48 -3.92
N TYR A 51 -10.76 14.07 -2.75
CA TYR A 51 -9.96 13.45 -1.69
C TYR A 51 -10.65 12.25 -1.02
N GLU A 52 -11.97 12.11 -1.14
CA GLU A 52 -12.68 10.92 -0.67
C GLU A 52 -12.22 9.66 -1.38
N GLU A 53 -11.78 9.77 -2.64
CA GLU A 53 -11.25 8.66 -3.43
C GLU A 53 -9.91 8.13 -2.87
N LEU A 54 -9.22 8.88 -2.03
CA LEU A 54 -8.01 8.40 -1.33
C LEU A 54 -8.28 7.17 -0.47
N ALA A 55 -9.52 6.98 -0.02
CA ALA A 55 -9.91 5.78 0.73
C ALA A 55 -9.59 4.47 -0.03
N ILE A 56 -9.59 4.49 -1.36
CA ILE A 56 -9.26 3.35 -2.22
C ILE A 56 -7.79 2.92 -2.00
N TYR A 57 -6.89 3.89 -1.84
CA TYR A 57 -5.45 3.64 -1.71
C TYR A 57 -5.05 3.26 -0.29
N PHE A 58 -5.78 3.72 0.69
CA PHE A 58 -5.48 3.52 2.12
C PHE A 58 -6.35 2.45 2.78
N GLY A 59 -7.38 1.95 2.08
CA GLY A 59 -8.31 0.95 2.60
C GLY A 59 -9.25 1.46 3.70
N GLN A 60 -9.23 2.77 3.98
CA GLN A 60 -10.09 3.41 4.97
C GLN A 60 -10.34 4.88 4.64
N LYS A 61 -11.40 5.44 5.19
CA LYS A 61 -11.62 6.89 5.11
C LYS A 61 -10.47 7.63 5.80
N ILE A 62 -9.83 8.51 5.07
CA ILE A 62 -8.79 9.39 5.57
C ILE A 62 -9.35 10.80 5.63
N ASN A 63 -9.01 11.52 6.71
CA ASN A 63 -9.32 12.93 6.77
C ASN A 63 -8.31 13.70 5.89
N PRO A 64 -8.76 14.33 4.79
CA PRO A 64 -7.87 15.07 3.91
C PRO A 64 -7.06 16.17 4.62
N SER A 65 -7.58 16.72 5.71
CA SER A 65 -6.88 17.76 6.47
C SER A 65 -5.58 17.29 7.13
N LEU A 66 -5.40 15.97 7.31
CA LEU A 66 -4.14 15.39 7.78
C LEU A 66 -3.00 15.58 6.76
N PHE A 67 -3.34 15.66 5.46
CA PHE A 67 -2.36 15.83 4.39
C PHE A 67 -2.18 17.29 3.97
N PHE A 68 -3.26 18.07 3.98
CA PHE A 68 -3.29 19.39 3.37
C PHE A 68 -3.42 20.53 4.40
N GLY A 69 -3.46 20.19 5.69
CA GLY A 69 -3.71 21.15 6.76
C GLY A 69 -5.10 21.76 6.70
N THR A 70 -5.35 22.75 7.55
CA THR A 70 -6.63 23.47 7.61
C THR A 70 -6.73 24.60 6.59
N SER A 71 -5.62 25.05 6.01
CA SER A 71 -5.64 26.06 4.97
C SER A 71 -5.95 25.41 3.63
N ARG A 72 -7.20 25.49 3.20
CA ARG A 72 -7.59 25.23 1.81
C ARG A 72 -6.91 26.26 0.92
N GLN A 73 -5.67 25.99 0.54
CA GLN A 73 -5.06 26.68 -0.58
C GLN A 73 -5.90 26.42 -1.83
N LYS A 74 -5.90 27.35 -2.74
CA LYS A 74 -6.63 27.28 -4.00
C LYS A 74 -6.43 25.89 -4.62
N GLN A 75 -7.53 25.14 -4.76
CA GLN A 75 -7.51 23.80 -5.32
C GLN A 75 -6.82 23.85 -6.69
N LYS A 76 -5.76 23.10 -6.87
CA LYS A 76 -5.06 22.98 -8.14
C LYS A 76 -5.93 22.24 -9.15
N LYS A 77 -5.59 22.37 -10.42
CA LYS A 77 -6.39 21.84 -11.54
C LYS A 77 -6.50 20.32 -11.52
N THR A 78 -5.45 19.64 -11.08
CA THR A 78 -5.31 18.18 -11.19
C THR A 78 -4.78 17.61 -9.90
N ILE A 79 -5.31 16.45 -9.50
CA ILE A 79 -4.80 15.64 -8.39
C ILE A 79 -4.45 14.27 -8.95
N VAL A 80 -3.19 13.89 -8.87
CA VAL A 80 -2.70 12.57 -9.27
C VAL A 80 -2.18 11.84 -8.04
N VAL A 81 -2.53 10.57 -7.92
CA VAL A 81 -2.05 9.68 -6.87
C VAL A 81 -1.07 8.68 -7.47
N LEU A 82 0.15 8.66 -6.96
CA LEU A 82 1.13 7.61 -7.21
C LEU A 82 1.11 6.66 -6.02
N SER A 83 0.75 5.41 -6.26
CA SER A 83 0.83 4.34 -5.25
C SER A 83 1.94 3.38 -5.63
N ILE A 84 2.86 3.17 -4.70
CA ILE A 84 3.99 2.24 -4.86
C ILE A 84 3.88 1.18 -3.77
N SER A 85 3.92 -0.09 -4.15
CA SER A 85 3.89 -1.22 -3.22
C SER A 85 5.10 -2.11 -3.41
N GLN A 86 5.75 -2.45 -2.32
CA GLN A 86 6.83 -3.43 -2.23
C GLN A 86 6.33 -4.59 -1.39
N SER A 87 6.00 -5.70 -2.03
CA SER A 87 5.52 -6.91 -1.36
C SER A 87 6.66 -7.89 -1.15
N PHE A 88 6.84 -8.36 0.08
CA PHE A 88 7.84 -9.35 0.44
C PHE A 88 7.27 -10.76 0.37
N PHE A 89 6.09 -10.99 0.92
CA PHE A 89 5.39 -12.28 0.89
C PHE A 89 3.92 -12.10 1.27
N SER A 90 3.13 -13.13 0.99
CA SER A 90 1.76 -13.25 1.50
C SER A 90 1.62 -14.47 2.41
N VAL A 91 0.63 -14.38 3.27
CA VAL A 91 0.10 -15.48 4.07
C VAL A 91 -1.35 -15.67 3.69
N ASP A 92 -1.68 -16.83 3.19
CA ASP A 92 -3.01 -17.20 2.75
C ASP A 92 -3.62 -18.13 3.79
N MET A 93 -4.89 -17.94 4.11
CA MET A 93 -5.63 -18.72 5.07
C MET A 93 -6.67 -19.56 4.35
N ASP A 94 -6.68 -20.86 4.66
CA ASP A 94 -7.70 -21.75 4.12
C ASP A 94 -9.08 -21.33 4.61
N LEU A 95 -10.08 -21.58 3.76
CA LEU A 95 -11.47 -21.36 4.16
C LEU A 95 -11.79 -22.26 5.34
N PRO A 96 -12.19 -21.74 6.50
CA PRO A 96 -12.58 -22.56 7.63
C PRO A 96 -13.86 -23.34 7.31
N GLU A 97 -13.97 -24.56 7.80
CA GLU A 97 -15.19 -25.37 7.65
C GLU A 97 -16.40 -24.68 8.29
N SER A 98 -16.17 -23.96 9.39
CA SER A 98 -17.14 -23.08 10.02
C SER A 98 -16.51 -21.74 10.37
N LEU A 99 -17.22 -20.63 10.12
CA LEU A 99 -16.78 -19.28 10.47
C LEU A 99 -16.91 -19.00 11.98
N SER A 100 -17.70 -19.78 12.68
CA SER A 100 -17.91 -19.67 14.13
C SER A 100 -18.58 -20.96 14.65
N ASP A 101 -18.36 -21.27 15.90
CA ASP A 101 -19.09 -22.32 16.63
C ASP A 101 -20.33 -21.75 17.34
N ASP A 102 -20.51 -20.44 17.34
CA ASP A 102 -21.67 -19.77 17.94
C ASP A 102 -22.87 -19.79 16.95
N PRO A 103 -24.00 -20.45 17.33
CA PRO A 103 -25.18 -20.51 16.47
C PRO A 103 -25.73 -19.15 16.09
N THR A 104 -25.63 -18.13 16.96
CA THR A 104 -26.14 -16.78 16.71
C THR A 104 -25.31 -16.06 15.63
N VAL A 105 -24.04 -16.36 15.54
CA VAL A 105 -23.13 -15.85 14.49
C VAL A 105 -23.43 -16.57 13.18
N LEU A 106 -23.66 -17.90 13.21
CA LEU A 106 -23.95 -18.71 12.02
C LEU A 106 -25.29 -18.34 11.36
N GLU A 107 -26.28 -17.85 12.12
CA GLU A 107 -27.52 -17.31 11.55
C GLU A 107 -27.28 -16.11 10.61
N GLN A 108 -26.16 -15.44 10.75
CA GLN A 108 -25.76 -14.30 9.93
C GLN A 108 -24.61 -14.61 8.97
N LYS A 109 -24.39 -15.89 8.64
CA LYS A 109 -23.25 -16.37 7.83
C LYS A 109 -23.04 -15.59 6.53
N ASP A 110 -24.12 -15.15 5.88
CA ASP A 110 -24.07 -14.39 4.62
C ASP A 110 -23.54 -12.96 4.79
N LYS A 111 -23.40 -12.50 6.04
CA LYS A 111 -22.84 -11.18 6.38
C LYS A 111 -21.45 -11.27 6.98
N LEU A 112 -20.95 -12.49 7.21
CA LEU A 112 -19.62 -12.70 7.77
C LEU A 112 -18.59 -12.56 6.67
N ILE A 113 -17.47 -11.92 7.03
CA ILE A 113 -16.27 -11.85 6.22
C ILE A 113 -15.09 -12.35 7.06
N TYR A 114 -14.12 -12.95 6.41
CA TYR A 114 -12.87 -13.33 7.04
C TYR A 114 -11.69 -12.84 6.20
N VAL A 115 -10.55 -12.69 6.85
CA VAL A 115 -9.32 -12.34 6.15
C VAL A 115 -8.78 -13.61 5.49
N SER A 116 -8.83 -13.67 4.17
CA SER A 116 -8.35 -14.83 3.39
C SER A 116 -6.87 -14.74 3.05
N SER A 117 -6.33 -13.54 2.96
CA SER A 117 -4.91 -13.32 2.64
C SER A 117 -4.41 -12.03 3.26
N ILE A 118 -3.17 -12.05 3.72
CA ILE A 118 -2.45 -10.87 4.23
C ILE A 118 -1.16 -10.76 3.46
N GLN A 119 -0.93 -9.59 2.86
CA GLN A 119 0.30 -9.28 2.16
C GLN A 119 1.23 -8.48 3.09
N PHE A 120 2.43 -8.98 3.27
CA PHE A 120 3.48 -8.32 4.05
C PHE A 120 4.38 -7.53 3.13
N GLY A 121 4.55 -6.25 3.44
CA GLY A 121 5.30 -5.36 2.58
C GLY A 121 5.27 -3.92 3.07
N ARG A 122 5.64 -3.01 2.17
CA ARG A 122 5.60 -1.57 2.37
C ARG A 122 4.80 -0.93 1.26
N LYS A 123 4.11 0.15 1.57
CA LYS A 123 3.37 0.94 0.60
C LYS A 123 3.71 2.41 0.79
N ALA A 124 3.97 3.11 -0.30
CA ALA A 124 4.05 4.55 -0.35
C ALA A 124 2.93 5.09 -1.22
N VAL A 125 2.29 6.16 -0.78
CA VAL A 125 1.28 6.88 -1.55
C VAL A 125 1.70 8.33 -1.61
N ALA A 126 1.95 8.83 -2.81
CA ALA A 126 2.22 10.24 -3.06
C ALA A 126 0.99 10.88 -3.71
N ILE A 127 0.56 12.00 -3.16
CA ILE A 127 -0.54 12.82 -3.67
C ILE A 127 0.10 14.05 -4.29
N ILE A 128 -0.15 14.25 -5.58
CA ILE A 128 0.50 15.26 -6.39
C ILE A 128 -0.58 16.20 -6.93
N GLU A 129 -0.59 17.42 -6.44
CA GLU A 129 -1.47 18.49 -6.91
C GLU A 129 -0.74 19.40 -7.87
N SER A 130 -1.31 19.63 -9.06
CA SER A 130 -0.67 20.39 -10.12
C SER A 130 -1.63 21.28 -10.89
N ASP A 131 -1.11 22.37 -11.44
CA ASP A 131 -1.81 23.22 -12.40
C ASP A 131 -1.69 22.72 -13.85
N PHE A 132 -0.81 21.76 -14.10
CA PHE A 132 -0.73 21.02 -15.36
C PHE A 132 -1.91 20.03 -15.47
N ASP A 133 -2.18 19.59 -16.69
CA ASP A 133 -3.18 18.55 -16.91
C ASP A 133 -2.68 17.17 -16.43
N SER A 134 -3.64 16.27 -16.18
CA SER A 134 -3.39 14.94 -15.64
C SER A 134 -2.42 14.12 -16.49
N GLN A 135 -2.51 14.22 -17.81
CA GLN A 135 -1.66 13.45 -18.71
C GLN A 135 -0.21 13.93 -18.64
N THR A 136 0.02 15.24 -18.58
CA THR A 136 1.35 15.83 -18.41
C THR A 136 1.99 15.38 -17.11
N VAL A 137 1.23 15.43 -15.99
CA VAL A 137 1.72 14.99 -14.67
C VAL A 137 2.03 13.49 -14.66
N LYS A 138 1.12 12.66 -15.20
CA LYS A 138 1.35 11.21 -15.29
C LYS A 138 2.55 10.85 -16.14
N THR A 139 2.78 11.56 -17.24
CA THR A 139 3.94 11.35 -18.11
C THR A 139 5.24 11.69 -17.38
N ALA A 140 5.29 12.82 -16.68
CA ALA A 140 6.45 13.22 -15.89
C ALA A 140 6.79 12.19 -14.78
N ILE A 141 5.77 11.70 -14.06
CA ILE A 141 5.95 10.66 -13.02
C ILE A 141 6.50 9.38 -13.65
N LYS A 142 5.94 8.91 -14.76
CA LYS A 142 6.41 7.69 -15.46
C LYS A 142 7.85 7.82 -15.93
N ASP A 143 8.25 8.98 -16.46
CA ASP A 143 9.63 9.23 -16.85
C ASP A 143 10.58 9.13 -15.64
N ILE A 144 10.24 9.77 -14.53
CA ILE A 144 11.03 9.72 -13.29
C ILE A 144 11.18 8.29 -12.77
N ILE A 145 10.08 7.53 -12.70
CA ILE A 145 10.10 6.14 -12.20
C ILE A 145 10.98 5.28 -13.10
N SER A 146 10.76 5.31 -14.42
CA SER A 146 11.49 4.44 -15.35
C SER A 146 13.00 4.73 -15.34
N LYS A 147 13.38 5.99 -15.23
CA LYS A 147 14.78 6.40 -15.15
C LYS A 147 15.43 6.00 -13.83
N THR A 148 14.68 6.10 -12.74
CA THR A 148 15.14 5.65 -11.42
C THR A 148 15.34 4.13 -11.38
N GLU A 149 14.41 3.37 -11.94
CA GLU A 149 14.49 1.89 -12.01
C GLU A 149 15.70 1.43 -12.86
N ASN A 150 16.00 2.14 -13.93
CA ASN A 150 17.12 1.84 -14.84
C ASN A 150 18.46 2.41 -14.37
N ASN A 151 18.53 3.09 -13.22
CA ASN A 151 19.71 3.84 -12.76
C ASN A 151 20.23 4.85 -13.80
N GLU A 152 19.35 5.40 -14.61
CA GLU A 152 19.70 6.42 -15.59
C GLU A 152 19.87 7.79 -14.92
N ALA A 153 21.01 8.42 -15.10
CA ALA A 153 21.37 9.68 -14.44
C ALA A 153 20.63 10.92 -14.94
N SER A 154 19.89 10.82 -16.06
CA SER A 154 19.25 11.99 -16.68
C SER A 154 17.73 11.84 -16.71
N ILE A 155 17.05 12.46 -15.77
CA ILE A 155 15.61 12.72 -15.85
C ILE A 155 15.43 13.91 -16.80
N LEU A 156 14.38 13.90 -17.63
CA LEU A 156 14.09 15.02 -18.52
C LEU A 156 13.83 16.29 -17.72
N ASP A 157 14.46 17.39 -18.08
CA ASP A 157 14.28 18.68 -17.40
C ASP A 157 12.81 19.12 -17.38
N GLU A 158 12.04 18.79 -18.42
CA GLU A 158 10.61 19.03 -18.50
C GLU A 158 9.83 18.25 -17.43
N SER A 159 10.16 16.98 -17.22
CA SER A 159 9.52 16.15 -16.19
C SER A 159 9.84 16.67 -14.79
N MET A 160 11.08 17.07 -14.55
CA MET A 160 11.49 17.71 -13.30
C MET A 160 10.76 19.04 -13.07
N ALA A 161 10.63 19.88 -14.10
CA ALA A 161 9.91 21.15 -14.00
C ALA A 161 8.42 20.97 -13.67
N VAL A 162 7.76 19.93 -14.20
CA VAL A 162 6.36 19.61 -13.89
C VAL A 162 6.20 19.27 -12.40
N ILE A 163 7.08 18.44 -11.87
CA ILE A 163 7.01 18.00 -10.47
C ILE A 163 7.45 19.10 -9.50
N ALA A 164 8.48 19.88 -9.84
CA ALA A 164 8.93 21.01 -9.03
C ALA A 164 7.86 22.11 -8.84
N ASN A 165 6.93 22.24 -9.80
CA ASN A 165 5.79 23.16 -9.71
C ASN A 165 4.53 22.53 -9.09
N ALA A 166 4.60 21.25 -8.72
CA ALA A 166 3.51 20.55 -8.05
C ALA A 166 3.62 20.66 -6.51
N THR A 167 2.50 20.47 -5.83
CA THR A 167 2.50 20.20 -4.38
C THR A 167 2.48 18.70 -4.21
N VAL A 168 3.51 18.15 -3.58
CA VAL A 168 3.62 16.70 -3.34
C VAL A 168 3.48 16.43 -1.85
N ARG A 169 2.64 15.45 -1.51
CA ARG A 169 2.49 14.90 -0.15
C ARG A 169 2.69 13.40 -0.23
N CYS A 170 3.53 12.87 0.64
CA CYS A 170 3.85 11.44 0.64
C CYS A 170 3.52 10.83 2.00
N MET A 171 2.97 9.62 1.98
CA MET A 171 2.74 8.80 3.17
C MET A 171 3.25 7.39 2.93
N THR A 172 3.88 6.80 3.93
CA THR A 172 4.33 5.41 3.91
C THR A 172 3.53 4.57 4.91
N ILE A 173 3.24 3.33 4.54
CA ILE A 173 2.54 2.33 5.36
C ILE A 173 3.44 1.10 5.46
N GLY A 174 3.49 0.48 6.64
CA GLY A 174 4.32 -0.71 6.88
C GLY A 174 5.78 -0.38 7.21
N ASN A 175 6.05 0.84 7.63
CA ASN A 175 7.32 1.23 8.24
C ASN A 175 7.08 1.50 9.73
N ASP A 176 8.00 1.06 10.60
CA ASP A 176 7.87 1.25 12.05
C ASP A 176 7.93 2.73 12.47
N ASN A 177 8.44 3.58 11.58
CA ASN A 177 8.44 5.03 11.74
C ASN A 177 7.44 5.62 10.76
N MET A 178 6.29 6.04 11.25
CA MET A 178 5.41 6.98 10.54
C MET A 178 6.04 8.38 10.62
N GLU A 179 7.18 8.55 10.00
CA GLU A 179 7.72 9.89 9.79
C GLU A 179 7.04 10.47 8.55
N GLU A 180 6.27 11.51 8.78
CA GLU A 180 5.81 12.43 7.76
C GLU A 180 7.06 13.13 7.21
N THR A 181 7.63 12.60 6.14
CA THR A 181 8.72 13.27 5.45
C THR A 181 8.09 14.38 4.61
N ASP A 182 8.14 15.60 5.13
CA ASP A 182 7.97 16.82 4.32
C ASP A 182 9.21 16.89 3.41
N PRO A 183 9.09 16.82 2.10
CA PRO A 183 10.24 17.03 1.22
C PRO A 183 10.57 18.53 1.23
N ASP A 184 11.73 18.89 1.80
CA ASP A 184 12.36 20.20 1.63
C ASP A 184 12.77 20.41 0.16
#